data_36186b5e2965b3987e877cb8972299a7
#
_entry.id   36186b5e2965b3987e877cb8972299a7
#
_cell.length_a   1.000
_cell.length_b   1.000
_cell.length_c   1.000
_cell.angle_alpha   90.00
_cell.angle_beta   90.00
_cell.angle_gamma   90.00
#
_symmetry.space_group_name_H-M   'P 1'
#
loop_
_entity.id
_entity.type
_entity.pdbx_description
1 polymer ?
#
loop_
_entity_poly.entity_id
_entity_poly.type
_entity_poly.pdbx_seq_one_letter_code
_entity_poly.pdbx_strand_id
1 'polypeptide(L)'
;IFNKGWWTGKVMDWSMKNEDFKVQLFRFVDVLPYLNTSESLLRHIREYFASSGSEVPSVLRWGAGKAGLGGALTAKIMGGAIRSNIESMGRQFIIGQNVKEAMGGLAKLRKDGFAFTVDLLGEASVNEEESDAYAAGYHEVLDALAEEQKKWPALSGNGPDDGMDWGSMPKVNISIKPSALYSRANPVALEDSVEGIYRRLAPLYQKTIDMGGFMCIDMEQLKYREITVELFKRLRSAPEFRHYPHLCLVQQAYLKDTEQAVRDLIAWARKEKLPIALRLVKGAYWDAETVFAKQCDWPVPVWTHKPESDLAHEKISRLILENHDIVYFACASHNVRSIAAVM
;
A
#
# COMPACT_ATOMS: atom_id res chain seq x y z
N ILE A 1 22.36 -25.22 8.80
CA ILE A 1 21.52 -24.74 7.68
C ILE A 1 20.80 -23.49 8.19
N PHE A 2 21.45 -22.33 8.08
CA PHE A 2 20.87 -21.06 8.52
C PHE A 2 20.01 -20.50 7.39
N ASN A 3 18.68 -20.55 7.55
CA ASN A 3 17.75 -19.92 6.63
C ASN A 3 17.83 -18.39 6.82
N LYS A 4 18.32 -17.68 5.80
CA LYS A 4 18.48 -16.21 5.81
C LYS A 4 17.17 -15.49 6.20
N GLY A 5 16.03 -16.00 5.75
CA GLY A 5 14.70 -15.46 6.07
C GLY A 5 14.30 -15.58 7.55
N TRP A 6 14.75 -16.61 8.25
CA TRP A 6 14.45 -16.82 9.67
C TRP A 6 15.12 -15.75 10.57
N TRP A 7 16.39 -15.41 10.27
CA TRP A 7 17.12 -14.36 10.99
C TRP A 7 16.52 -12.98 10.73
N THR A 8 16.19 -12.67 9.48
CA THR A 8 15.56 -11.41 9.11
C THR A 8 14.19 -11.26 9.81
N GLY A 9 13.39 -12.33 9.84
CA GLY A 9 12.10 -12.33 10.55
C GLY A 9 12.24 -12.10 12.06
N LYS A 10 13.23 -12.73 12.72
CA LYS A 10 13.47 -12.51 14.17
C LYS A 10 13.96 -11.10 14.49
N VAL A 11 14.82 -10.52 13.66
CA VAL A 11 15.29 -9.14 13.85
C VAL A 11 14.12 -8.16 13.67
N MET A 12 13.27 -8.38 12.67
CA MET A 12 12.05 -7.57 12.47
C MET A 12 11.08 -7.71 13.65
N ASP A 13 10.78 -8.93 14.09
CA ASP A 13 9.86 -9.17 15.21
C ASP A 13 10.36 -8.54 16.52
N TRP A 14 11.68 -8.62 16.77
CA TRP A 14 12.30 -7.96 17.91
C TRP A 14 12.26 -6.43 17.77
N SER A 15 12.57 -5.88 16.59
CA SER A 15 12.54 -4.44 16.31
C SER A 15 11.14 -3.86 16.52
N MET A 16 10.11 -4.59 16.11
CA MET A 16 8.72 -4.17 16.27
C MET A 16 8.22 -4.20 17.71
N LYS A 17 8.85 -4.98 18.59
CA LYS A 17 8.50 -5.07 20.02
C LYS A 17 9.20 -4.02 20.90
N ASN A 18 10.27 -3.40 20.40
CA ASN A 18 11.02 -2.38 21.13
C ASN A 18 10.75 -1.01 20.51
N GLU A 19 9.87 -0.22 21.15
CA GLU A 19 9.42 1.08 20.65
C GLU A 19 10.56 2.06 20.43
N ASP A 20 11.50 2.17 21.39
CA ASP A 20 12.64 3.10 21.28
C ASP A 20 13.55 2.71 20.10
N PHE A 21 13.84 1.44 19.95
CA PHE A 21 14.64 0.95 18.83
C PHE A 21 13.91 1.15 17.49
N LYS A 22 12.62 0.89 17.43
CA LYS A 22 11.77 1.10 16.25
C LYS A 22 11.84 2.55 15.78
N VAL A 23 11.68 3.51 16.71
CA VAL A 23 11.77 4.94 16.39
C VAL A 23 13.14 5.31 15.85
N GLN A 24 14.22 4.85 16.50
CA GLN A 24 15.57 5.13 16.05
C GLN A 24 15.87 4.47 14.68
N LEU A 25 15.35 3.28 14.44
CA LEU A 25 15.48 2.61 13.15
C LEU A 25 14.80 3.39 12.03
N PHE A 26 13.58 3.86 12.22
CA PHE A 26 12.88 4.68 11.22
C PHE A 26 13.61 6.00 10.95
N ARG A 27 14.03 6.72 12.00
CA ARG A 27 14.84 7.93 11.86
C ARG A 27 16.14 7.69 11.11
N PHE A 28 16.78 6.56 11.36
CA PHE A 28 17.99 6.17 10.64
C PHE A 28 17.74 5.86 9.17
N VAL A 29 16.64 5.16 8.86
CA VAL A 29 16.24 4.86 7.47
C VAL A 29 15.95 6.14 6.69
N ASP A 30 15.29 7.11 7.30
CA ASP A 30 15.01 8.42 6.68
C ASP A 30 16.27 9.17 6.25
N VAL A 31 17.32 9.15 7.08
CA VAL A 31 18.56 9.86 6.75
C VAL A 31 19.52 9.04 5.89
N LEU A 32 19.33 7.74 5.80
CA LEU A 32 20.22 6.80 5.08
C LEU A 32 20.51 7.19 3.61
N PRO A 33 19.54 7.69 2.82
CA PRO A 33 19.79 8.11 1.44
C PRO A 33 20.82 9.24 1.32
N TYR A 34 20.94 10.07 2.36
CA TYR A 34 21.84 11.22 2.40
C TYR A 34 23.23 10.89 2.97
N LEU A 35 23.42 9.68 3.52
CA LEU A 35 24.68 9.24 4.12
C LEU A 35 25.63 8.69 3.05
N ASN A 36 26.27 9.57 2.29
CA ASN A 36 27.06 9.21 1.12
C ASN A 36 28.46 8.68 1.43
N THR A 37 28.94 8.80 2.69
CA THR A 37 30.24 8.30 3.11
C THR A 37 30.12 7.27 4.22
N SER A 38 31.05 6.31 4.26
CA SER A 38 31.08 5.29 5.31
C SER A 38 31.28 5.89 6.70
N GLU A 39 32.00 6.99 6.80
CA GLU A 39 32.21 7.72 8.05
C GLU A 39 30.91 8.36 8.55
N SER A 40 30.19 9.05 7.67
CA SER A 40 28.86 9.60 7.97
C SER A 40 27.89 8.51 8.40
N LEU A 41 27.85 7.40 7.69
CA LEU A 41 27.02 6.25 8.02
C LEU A 41 27.31 5.70 9.42
N LEU A 42 28.57 5.45 9.75
CA LEU A 42 28.97 4.91 11.06
C LEU A 42 28.70 5.91 12.19
N ARG A 43 28.89 7.21 11.96
CA ARG A 43 28.57 8.25 12.92
C ARG A 43 27.09 8.23 13.28
N HIS A 44 26.20 8.17 12.29
CA HIS A 44 24.76 8.13 12.52
C HIS A 44 24.30 6.79 13.13
N ILE A 45 24.90 5.66 12.77
CA ILE A 45 24.65 4.38 13.46
C ILE A 45 24.95 4.53 14.97
N ARG A 46 26.07 5.13 15.33
CA ARG A 46 26.41 5.37 16.74
C ARG A 46 25.43 6.33 17.41
N GLU A 47 25.09 7.42 16.74
CA GLU A 47 24.15 8.42 17.25
C GLU A 47 22.77 7.82 17.56
N TYR A 48 22.21 7.08 16.62
CA TYR A 48 20.85 6.52 16.77
C TYR A 48 20.78 5.27 17.64
N PHE A 49 21.81 4.42 17.63
CA PHE A 49 21.73 3.10 18.26
C PHE A 49 22.63 2.91 19.49
N ALA A 50 23.57 3.82 19.79
CA ALA A 50 24.45 3.65 20.95
C ALA A 50 23.72 3.86 22.28
N SER A 51 22.65 4.66 22.30
CA SER A 51 21.84 4.94 23.50
C SER A 51 20.70 3.95 23.73
N SER A 52 20.45 3.04 22.80
CA SER A 52 19.28 2.13 22.82
C SER A 52 19.48 0.89 23.72
N GLY A 53 20.34 0.97 24.74
CA GLY A 53 20.47 -0.05 25.79
C GLY A 53 21.10 -1.39 25.38
N SER A 54 21.09 -2.35 26.31
CA SER A 54 21.72 -3.69 26.17
C SER A 54 21.03 -4.61 25.17
N GLU A 55 19.89 -4.23 24.60
CA GLU A 55 19.05 -5.06 23.74
C GLU A 55 19.30 -4.92 22.24
N VAL A 56 20.24 -4.05 21.82
CA VAL A 56 20.58 -3.89 20.41
C VAL A 56 21.21 -5.18 19.86
N PRO A 57 20.76 -5.70 18.71
CA PRO A 57 21.36 -6.88 18.09
C PRO A 57 22.88 -6.81 18.01
N SER A 58 23.55 -7.90 18.34
CA SER A 58 25.02 -7.97 18.43
C SER A 58 25.73 -7.48 17.17
N VAL A 59 25.11 -7.59 15.99
CA VAL A 59 25.62 -7.09 14.70
C VAL A 59 25.72 -5.58 14.69
N LEU A 60 24.69 -4.86 15.18
CA LEU A 60 24.68 -3.39 15.24
C LEU A 60 25.59 -2.89 16.38
N ARG A 61 25.60 -3.59 17.52
CA ARG A 61 26.47 -3.30 18.66
C ARG A 61 27.95 -3.50 18.32
N TRP A 62 28.29 -4.53 17.56
CA TRP A 62 29.66 -4.78 17.11
C TRP A 62 30.15 -3.67 16.15
N GLY A 63 29.28 -3.20 15.25
CA GLY A 63 29.55 -2.06 14.38
C GLY A 63 29.76 -0.75 15.13
N ALA A 64 29.02 -0.50 16.21
CA ALA A 64 29.13 0.69 17.04
C ALA A 64 30.40 0.69 17.93
N GLY A 65 30.83 -0.50 18.43
CA GLY A 65 31.89 -0.60 19.44
C GLY A 65 33.33 -0.74 18.92
N LYS A 66 33.55 -1.38 17.78
CA LYS A 66 34.89 -1.73 17.29
C LYS A 66 35.39 -0.93 16.08
N ALA A 67 34.60 -0.03 15.53
CA ALA A 67 35.01 0.81 14.38
C ALA A 67 36.14 1.81 14.70
N GLY A 68 36.56 1.91 15.99
CA GLY A 68 37.73 2.70 16.40
C GLY A 68 39.08 2.02 16.15
N LEU A 69 39.11 0.72 15.91
CA LEU A 69 40.37 -0.06 15.84
C LEU A 69 40.79 -0.50 14.42
N GLY A 70 39.98 -0.23 13.38
CA GLY A 70 40.19 -0.77 12.02
C GLY A 70 40.41 0.25 10.91
N GLY A 71 40.44 1.54 11.18
CA GLY A 71 40.69 2.57 10.15
C GLY A 71 39.62 2.69 9.07
N ALA A 72 39.86 3.56 8.08
CA ALA A 72 38.91 3.92 7.00
C ALA A 72 38.45 2.70 6.12
N LEU A 73 39.31 1.69 5.97
CA LEU A 73 39.01 0.50 5.17
C LEU A 73 37.91 -0.37 5.83
N THR A 74 38.03 -0.58 7.13
CA THR A 74 37.02 -1.33 7.91
C THR A 74 35.70 -0.60 7.93
N ALA A 75 35.71 0.73 8.08
CA ALA A 75 34.55 1.58 7.99
C ALA A 75 33.83 1.46 6.63
N LYS A 76 34.59 1.42 5.53
CA LYS A 76 34.06 1.30 4.18
C LYS A 76 33.39 -0.07 3.95
N ILE A 77 34.04 -1.16 4.38
CA ILE A 77 33.49 -2.52 4.23
C ILE A 77 32.21 -2.69 5.06
N MET A 78 32.21 -2.21 6.31
CA MET A 78 31.04 -2.29 7.19
C MET A 78 29.90 -1.41 6.70
N GLY A 79 30.16 -0.19 6.28
CA GLY A 79 29.17 0.71 5.73
C GLY A 79 28.50 0.10 4.48
N GLY A 80 29.29 -0.48 3.58
CA GLY A 80 28.77 -1.18 2.41
C GLY A 80 27.89 -2.39 2.77
N ALA A 81 28.33 -3.21 3.74
CA ALA A 81 27.56 -4.37 4.19
C ALA A 81 26.22 -3.97 4.85
N ILE A 82 26.21 -2.93 5.69
CA ILE A 82 25.00 -2.44 6.34
C ILE A 82 24.02 -1.89 5.30
N ARG A 83 24.49 -1.05 4.38
CA ARG A 83 23.66 -0.50 3.29
C ARG A 83 23.07 -1.64 2.44
N SER A 84 23.88 -2.59 2.00
CA SER A 84 23.44 -3.75 1.21
C SER A 84 22.41 -4.61 1.95
N ASN A 85 22.53 -4.77 3.28
CA ASN A 85 21.53 -5.49 4.06
C ASN A 85 20.22 -4.73 4.15
N ILE A 86 20.25 -3.41 4.37
CA ILE A 86 19.04 -2.56 4.41
C ILE A 86 18.35 -2.56 3.05
N GLU A 87 19.09 -2.38 1.96
CA GLU A 87 18.56 -2.47 0.60
C GLU A 87 17.97 -3.85 0.31
N SER A 88 18.65 -4.93 0.75
CA SER A 88 18.13 -6.30 0.61
C SER A 88 16.85 -6.54 1.40
N MET A 89 16.68 -5.89 2.56
CA MET A 89 15.41 -5.93 3.31
C MET A 89 14.33 -5.13 2.58
N GLY A 90 14.64 -3.94 2.09
CA GLY A 90 13.70 -3.12 1.29
C GLY A 90 13.18 -3.86 0.05
N ARG A 91 14.06 -4.59 -0.65
CA ARG A 91 13.71 -5.41 -1.82
C ARG A 91 12.73 -6.56 -1.54
N GLN A 92 12.43 -6.87 -0.28
CA GLN A 92 11.37 -7.83 0.07
C GLN A 92 9.97 -7.20 -0.04
N PHE A 93 9.89 -5.87 0.02
CA PHE A 93 8.63 -5.11 -0.02
C PHE A 93 8.46 -4.33 -1.32
N ILE A 94 9.55 -4.08 -2.06
CA ILE A 94 9.56 -3.30 -3.29
C ILE A 94 9.99 -4.20 -4.44
N ILE A 95 9.12 -4.36 -5.43
CA ILE A 95 9.36 -5.25 -6.57
C ILE A 95 10.41 -4.70 -7.54
N GLY A 96 10.61 -3.38 -7.58
CA GLY A 96 11.61 -2.69 -8.38
C GLY A 96 11.74 -1.23 -8.01
N GLN A 97 12.92 -0.65 -8.21
CA GLN A 97 13.20 0.77 -7.99
C GLN A 97 12.77 1.64 -9.19
N ASN A 98 12.50 1.01 -10.30
CA ASN A 98 12.05 1.64 -11.54
C ASN A 98 11.15 0.67 -12.33
N VAL A 99 10.50 1.20 -13.36
CA VAL A 99 9.53 0.44 -14.17
C VAL A 99 10.16 -0.82 -14.78
N LYS A 100 11.39 -0.74 -15.29
CA LYS A 100 12.07 -1.88 -15.92
C LYS A 100 12.33 -3.03 -14.95
N GLU A 101 12.81 -2.71 -13.74
CA GLU A 101 13.01 -3.73 -12.69
C GLU A 101 11.68 -4.32 -12.25
N ALA A 102 10.65 -3.48 -12.07
CA ALA A 102 9.32 -3.92 -11.67
C ALA A 102 8.73 -4.91 -12.68
N MET A 103 8.83 -4.65 -13.98
CA MET A 103 8.32 -5.55 -15.02
C MET A 103 8.94 -6.95 -14.91
N GLY A 104 10.25 -7.05 -14.65
CA GLY A 104 10.94 -8.32 -14.43
C GLY A 104 10.40 -9.10 -13.21
N GLY A 105 10.14 -8.39 -12.11
CA GLY A 105 9.55 -8.95 -10.89
C GLY A 105 8.11 -9.43 -11.11
N LEU A 106 7.29 -8.64 -11.79
CA LEU A 106 5.90 -8.98 -12.11
C LEU A 106 5.79 -10.19 -13.04
N ALA A 107 6.65 -10.26 -14.07
CA ALA A 107 6.72 -11.42 -14.95
C ALA A 107 7.04 -12.71 -14.19
N LYS A 108 7.91 -12.63 -13.18
CA LYS A 108 8.21 -13.75 -12.29
C LYS A 108 7.00 -14.16 -11.47
N LEU A 109 6.31 -13.22 -10.82
CA LEU A 109 5.08 -13.50 -10.06
C LEU A 109 4.03 -14.20 -10.93
N ARG A 110 3.83 -13.73 -12.16
CA ARG A 110 2.90 -14.35 -13.12
C ARG A 110 3.31 -15.77 -13.48
N LYS A 111 4.61 -16.01 -13.71
CA LYS A 111 5.15 -17.34 -13.98
C LYS A 111 4.94 -18.30 -12.79
N ASP A 112 5.03 -17.79 -11.58
CA ASP A 112 4.80 -18.54 -10.34
C ASP A 112 3.28 -18.73 -10.04
N GLY A 113 2.39 -18.26 -10.92
CA GLY A 113 0.93 -18.43 -10.81
C GLY A 113 0.23 -17.39 -9.96
N PHE A 114 0.89 -16.25 -9.64
CA PHE A 114 0.31 -15.18 -8.84
C PHE A 114 -0.21 -14.03 -9.72
N ALA A 115 -1.39 -13.52 -9.37
CA ALA A 115 -1.82 -12.19 -9.76
C ALA A 115 -1.12 -11.14 -8.88
N PHE A 116 -1.22 -9.88 -9.25
CA PHE A 116 -0.61 -8.79 -8.51
C PHE A 116 -1.45 -7.51 -8.57
N THR A 117 -1.19 -6.60 -7.66
CA THR A 117 -1.54 -5.19 -7.76
C THR A 117 -0.26 -4.37 -7.71
N VAL A 118 -0.09 -3.45 -8.66
CA VAL A 118 1.05 -2.52 -8.69
C VAL A 118 0.65 -1.22 -8.03
N ASP A 119 1.49 -0.72 -7.15
CA ASP A 119 1.35 0.56 -6.48
C ASP A 119 2.67 1.34 -6.61
N LEU A 120 2.60 2.60 -7.02
CA LEU A 120 3.73 3.52 -6.91
C LEU A 120 3.81 4.04 -5.49
N LEU A 121 4.99 3.89 -4.87
CA LEU A 121 5.22 4.47 -3.55
C LEU A 121 5.11 5.99 -3.61
N GLY A 122 4.39 6.54 -2.66
CA GLY A 122 4.15 7.97 -2.51
C GLY A 122 2.70 8.27 -2.16
N GLU A 123 2.51 9.26 -1.31
CA GLU A 123 1.20 9.79 -0.92
C GLU A 123 1.36 11.25 -0.50
N ALA A 124 0.26 12.00 -0.45
CA ALA A 124 0.22 13.37 0.03
C ALA A 124 1.26 14.29 -0.63
N SER A 125 1.18 14.48 -1.94
CA SER A 125 2.03 15.44 -2.67
C SER A 125 1.99 16.81 -2.02
N VAL A 126 3.14 17.46 -1.88
CA VAL A 126 3.25 18.77 -1.20
C VAL A 126 3.06 19.95 -2.15
N ASN A 127 3.13 19.72 -3.46
CA ASN A 127 2.89 20.73 -4.50
C ASN A 127 2.34 20.08 -5.77
N GLU A 128 1.86 20.91 -6.71
CA GLU A 128 1.26 20.44 -7.96
C GLU A 128 2.29 19.81 -8.91
N GLU A 129 3.55 20.21 -8.84
CA GLU A 129 4.63 19.63 -9.67
C GLU A 129 4.87 18.16 -9.26
N GLU A 130 4.82 17.85 -7.97
CA GLU A 130 4.87 16.47 -7.50
C GLU A 130 3.64 15.66 -7.93
N SER A 131 2.45 16.27 -7.86
CA SER A 131 1.22 15.63 -8.33
C SER A 131 1.28 15.31 -9.83
N ASP A 132 1.82 16.22 -10.64
CA ASP A 132 2.02 16.00 -12.07
C ASP A 132 3.06 14.91 -12.32
N ALA A 133 4.18 14.92 -11.59
CA ALA A 133 5.22 13.90 -11.68
C ALA A 133 4.70 12.51 -11.28
N TYR A 134 3.86 12.45 -10.25
CA TYR A 134 3.24 11.21 -9.80
C TYR A 134 2.26 10.64 -10.85
N ALA A 135 1.43 11.49 -11.43
CA ALA A 135 0.55 11.11 -12.54
C ALA A 135 1.35 10.63 -13.76
N ALA A 136 2.43 11.34 -14.12
CA ALA A 136 3.33 10.94 -15.20
C ALA A 136 3.99 9.58 -14.95
N GLY A 137 4.41 9.30 -13.70
CA GLY A 137 4.93 8.00 -13.30
C GLY A 137 3.93 6.87 -13.50
N TYR A 138 2.64 7.09 -13.18
CA TYR A 138 1.59 6.10 -13.46
C TYR A 138 1.36 5.92 -14.96
N HIS A 139 1.45 6.97 -15.76
CA HIS A 139 1.37 6.82 -17.23
C HIS A 139 2.49 5.93 -17.76
N GLU A 140 3.73 6.10 -17.26
CA GLU A 140 4.88 5.25 -17.62
C GLU A 140 4.67 3.79 -17.20
N VAL A 141 4.20 3.56 -15.98
CA VAL A 141 3.89 2.22 -15.48
C VAL A 141 2.81 1.55 -16.32
N LEU A 142 1.72 2.26 -16.65
CA LEU A 142 0.64 1.72 -17.48
C LEU A 142 1.11 1.40 -18.90
N ASP A 143 1.97 2.23 -19.52
CA ASP A 143 2.55 1.94 -20.84
C ASP A 143 3.37 0.65 -20.81
N ALA A 144 4.22 0.51 -19.81
CA ALA A 144 5.04 -0.69 -19.65
C ALA A 144 4.19 -1.95 -19.40
N LEU A 145 3.15 -1.84 -18.57
CA LEU A 145 2.22 -2.94 -18.28
C LEU A 145 1.40 -3.33 -19.50
N ALA A 146 0.97 -2.35 -20.32
CA ALA A 146 0.23 -2.60 -21.56
C ALA A 146 1.04 -3.44 -22.56
N GLU A 147 2.34 -3.19 -22.65
CA GLU A 147 3.23 -3.98 -23.51
C GLU A 147 3.59 -5.34 -22.89
N GLU A 148 3.87 -5.35 -21.59
CA GLU A 148 4.33 -6.57 -20.93
C GLU A 148 3.22 -7.62 -20.79
N GLN A 149 1.99 -7.21 -20.52
CA GLN A 149 0.85 -8.13 -20.39
C GLN A 149 0.56 -8.96 -21.65
N LYS A 150 0.97 -8.47 -22.83
CA LYS A 150 0.82 -9.21 -24.10
C LYS A 150 1.60 -10.52 -24.08
N LYS A 151 2.66 -10.60 -23.31
CA LYS A 151 3.56 -11.75 -23.16
C LYS A 151 3.07 -12.74 -22.10
N TRP A 152 2.13 -12.32 -21.21
CA TRP A 152 1.70 -13.15 -20.10
C TRP A 152 0.56 -14.09 -20.48
N PRO A 153 0.64 -15.38 -20.09
CA PRO A 153 -0.50 -16.28 -20.19
C PRO A 153 -1.64 -15.78 -19.28
N ALA A 154 -2.86 -16.19 -19.57
CA ALA A 154 -3.93 -16.10 -18.59
C ALA A 154 -3.54 -16.92 -17.35
N LEU A 155 -3.90 -16.45 -16.15
CA LEU A 155 -3.83 -17.31 -14.97
C LEU A 155 -4.98 -18.31 -15.13
N SER A 156 -4.66 -19.60 -15.20
CA SER A 156 -5.68 -20.65 -15.23
C SER A 156 -6.44 -20.60 -13.90
N GLY A 157 -7.73 -20.32 -13.95
CA GLY A 157 -8.62 -20.49 -12.81
C GLY A 157 -8.76 -22.00 -12.52
N ASN A 158 -8.93 -22.34 -11.26
CA ASN A 158 -9.14 -23.73 -10.83
C ASN A 158 -10.60 -24.19 -10.97
N GLY A 159 -11.39 -23.59 -11.85
CA GLY A 159 -12.82 -23.87 -11.98
C GLY A 159 -13.35 -23.78 -13.41
N PRO A 160 -14.54 -24.35 -13.67
CA PRO A 160 -15.20 -24.27 -14.97
C PRO A 160 -15.62 -22.84 -15.36
N ASP A 161 -15.63 -21.91 -14.41
CA ASP A 161 -15.88 -20.48 -14.60
C ASP A 161 -14.57 -19.72 -14.49
N ASP A 162 -13.77 -19.72 -15.55
CA ASP A 162 -12.59 -18.86 -15.69
C ASP A 162 -12.96 -17.36 -15.79
N GLY A 163 -14.25 -17.05 -15.76
CA GLY A 163 -14.81 -15.71 -15.74
C GLY A 163 -15.34 -15.40 -14.35
N MET A 164 -14.90 -14.29 -13.78
CA MET A 164 -15.73 -13.62 -12.79
C MET A 164 -17.06 -13.29 -13.47
N ASP A 165 -18.17 -13.26 -12.72
CA ASP A 165 -19.50 -12.85 -13.22
C ASP A 165 -19.50 -11.51 -13.98
N TRP A 166 -18.39 -10.81 -13.97
CA TRP A 166 -18.14 -9.48 -14.55
C TRP A 166 -17.24 -9.50 -15.79
N GLY A 167 -17.03 -10.64 -16.41
CA GLY A 167 -16.23 -10.81 -17.61
C GLY A 167 -14.84 -11.40 -17.36
N SER A 168 -13.94 -11.23 -18.33
CA SER A 168 -12.59 -11.76 -18.22
C SER A 168 -11.78 -11.07 -17.12
N MET A 169 -11.03 -11.86 -16.35
CA MET A 169 -10.14 -11.32 -15.31
C MET A 169 -9.01 -10.46 -15.91
N PRO A 170 -8.88 -9.18 -15.53
CA PRO A 170 -7.79 -8.34 -15.96
C PRO A 170 -6.43 -8.91 -15.53
N LYS A 171 -5.45 -8.92 -16.45
CA LYS A 171 -4.08 -9.34 -16.14
C LYS A 171 -3.31 -8.31 -15.33
N VAL A 172 -3.69 -7.05 -15.48
CA VAL A 172 -3.08 -5.89 -14.83
C VAL A 172 -4.02 -5.34 -13.78
N ASN A 173 -3.52 -5.10 -12.60
CA ASN A 173 -4.21 -4.39 -11.52
C ASN A 173 -3.27 -3.34 -10.96
N ILE A 174 -3.73 -2.09 -10.88
CA ILE A 174 -3.00 -0.98 -10.27
C ILE A 174 -3.76 -0.41 -9.08
N SER A 175 -3.02 0.09 -8.10
CA SER A 175 -3.55 0.82 -6.96
C SER A 175 -3.06 2.26 -6.99
N ILE A 176 -3.94 3.22 -6.72
CA ILE A 176 -3.62 4.65 -6.78
C ILE A 176 -4.06 5.34 -5.49
N LYS A 177 -3.20 6.20 -4.96
CA LYS A 177 -3.49 7.06 -3.81
C LYS A 177 -3.98 8.44 -4.25
N PRO A 178 -5.24 8.81 -3.93
CA PRO A 178 -5.81 10.08 -4.34
C PRO A 178 -4.99 11.30 -3.90
N SER A 179 -4.44 11.29 -2.68
CA SER A 179 -3.70 12.44 -2.14
C SER A 179 -2.40 12.75 -2.87
N ALA A 180 -1.86 11.77 -3.62
CA ALA A 180 -0.68 11.99 -4.46
C ALA A 180 -1.00 12.70 -5.79
N LEU A 181 -2.28 12.76 -6.18
CA LEU A 181 -2.71 13.34 -7.45
C LEU A 181 -3.16 14.81 -7.34
N TYR A 182 -3.28 15.37 -6.12
CA TYR A 182 -3.65 16.76 -5.92
C TYR A 182 -3.15 17.27 -4.56
N SER A 183 -2.16 18.15 -4.59
CA SER A 183 -1.48 18.65 -3.39
C SER A 183 -2.36 19.50 -2.49
N ARG A 184 -3.43 20.09 -3.03
CA ARG A 184 -4.37 20.94 -2.29
C ARG A 184 -5.62 20.22 -1.81
N ALA A 185 -5.62 18.87 -1.84
CA ALA A 185 -6.76 18.09 -1.37
C ALA A 185 -7.10 18.42 0.09
N ASN A 186 -8.31 18.92 0.33
CA ASN A 186 -8.77 19.38 1.63
C ASN A 186 -10.23 18.99 1.85
N PRO A 187 -10.56 18.30 2.95
CA PRO A 187 -11.94 17.89 3.26
C PRO A 187 -12.95 19.05 3.32
N VAL A 188 -12.50 20.26 3.70
CA VAL A 188 -13.36 21.46 3.75
C VAL A 188 -13.74 21.95 2.34
N ALA A 189 -12.90 21.66 1.34
CA ALA A 189 -13.12 22.01 -0.06
C ALA A 189 -13.38 20.73 -0.88
N LEU A 190 -14.43 19.98 -0.54
CA LEU A 190 -14.72 18.66 -1.08
C LEU A 190 -14.76 18.66 -2.61
N GLU A 191 -15.57 19.54 -3.21
CA GLU A 191 -15.77 19.56 -4.66
C GLU A 191 -14.49 19.95 -5.43
N ASP A 192 -13.74 20.95 -4.94
CA ASP A 192 -12.46 21.34 -5.52
C ASP A 192 -11.44 20.20 -5.43
N SER A 193 -11.41 19.50 -4.30
CA SER A 193 -10.52 18.36 -4.08
C SER A 193 -10.86 17.19 -4.99
N VAL A 194 -12.12 16.84 -5.12
CA VAL A 194 -12.57 15.76 -6.01
C VAL A 194 -12.26 16.12 -7.47
N GLU A 195 -12.55 17.35 -7.89
CA GLU A 195 -12.28 17.81 -9.25
C GLU A 195 -10.77 17.85 -9.54
N GLY A 196 -9.97 18.36 -8.59
CA GLY A 196 -8.51 18.42 -8.73
C GLY A 196 -7.87 17.04 -8.90
N ILE A 197 -8.34 16.04 -8.17
CA ILE A 197 -7.88 14.65 -8.31
C ILE A 197 -8.44 14.03 -9.59
N TYR A 198 -9.72 14.25 -9.90
CA TYR A 198 -10.38 13.67 -11.06
C TYR A 198 -9.66 14.00 -12.37
N ARG A 199 -9.20 15.25 -12.54
CA ARG A 199 -8.48 15.70 -13.75
C ARG A 199 -7.26 14.85 -14.07
N ARG A 200 -6.55 14.35 -13.05
CA ARG A 200 -5.37 13.49 -13.25
C ARG A 200 -5.74 12.00 -13.25
N LEU A 201 -6.74 11.61 -12.47
CA LEU A 201 -7.13 10.22 -12.35
C LEU A 201 -7.95 9.70 -13.54
N ALA A 202 -8.85 10.50 -14.09
CA ALA A 202 -9.70 10.07 -15.22
C ALA A 202 -8.90 9.64 -16.46
N PRO A 203 -7.84 10.37 -16.91
CA PRO A 203 -6.98 9.90 -17.99
C PRO A 203 -6.25 8.60 -17.67
N LEU A 204 -5.79 8.40 -16.44
CA LEU A 204 -5.17 7.15 -15.99
C LEU A 204 -6.16 5.99 -16.00
N TYR A 205 -7.40 6.24 -15.57
CA TYR A 205 -8.46 5.24 -15.61
C TYR A 205 -8.85 4.89 -17.05
N GLN A 206 -8.99 5.88 -17.94
CA GLN A 206 -9.22 5.62 -19.37
C GLN A 206 -8.13 4.71 -19.95
N LYS A 207 -6.87 5.02 -19.68
CA LYS A 207 -5.74 4.18 -20.12
C LYS A 207 -5.79 2.76 -19.55
N THR A 208 -6.23 2.64 -18.30
CA THR A 208 -6.45 1.33 -17.67
C THR A 208 -7.56 0.55 -18.39
N ILE A 209 -8.65 1.21 -18.78
CA ILE A 209 -9.74 0.62 -19.57
C ILE A 209 -9.24 0.15 -20.93
N ASP A 210 -8.50 0.99 -21.64
CA ASP A 210 -8.01 0.73 -23.00
C ASP A 210 -7.13 -0.53 -23.06
N MET A 211 -6.42 -0.83 -21.97
CA MET A 211 -5.60 -2.03 -21.88
C MET A 211 -6.31 -3.23 -21.23
N GLY A 212 -7.58 -3.10 -20.85
CA GLY A 212 -8.34 -4.14 -20.16
C GLY A 212 -7.84 -4.41 -18.73
N GLY A 213 -7.36 -3.38 -18.04
CA GLY A 213 -6.81 -3.46 -16.69
C GLY A 213 -7.85 -3.24 -15.59
N PHE A 214 -7.42 -3.39 -14.36
CA PHE A 214 -8.20 -3.15 -13.13
C PHE A 214 -7.54 -2.02 -12.34
N MET A 215 -8.32 -1.03 -11.89
CA MET A 215 -7.82 0.05 -11.04
C MET A 215 -8.46 -0.02 -9.65
N CYS A 216 -7.65 0.14 -8.63
CA CYS A 216 -8.10 0.27 -7.25
C CYS A 216 -7.75 1.67 -6.72
N ILE A 217 -8.74 2.35 -6.15
CA ILE A 217 -8.54 3.62 -5.44
C ILE A 217 -8.29 3.29 -3.98
N ASP A 218 -7.08 3.57 -3.50
CA ASP A 218 -6.70 3.31 -2.13
C ASP A 218 -7.41 4.26 -1.16
N MET A 219 -7.73 3.74 0.02
CA MET A 219 -8.22 4.53 1.13
C MET A 219 -7.05 4.92 2.02
N GLU A 220 -6.94 6.20 2.30
CA GLU A 220 -5.86 6.79 3.08
C GLU A 220 -6.34 7.22 4.48
N GLN A 221 -5.79 8.29 5.05
CA GLN A 221 -6.26 8.82 6.32
C GLN A 221 -7.75 9.17 6.29
N LEU A 222 -8.40 9.05 7.42
CA LEU A 222 -9.84 9.30 7.57
C LEU A 222 -10.28 10.65 7.00
N LYS A 223 -9.45 11.67 7.13
CA LYS A 223 -9.74 13.01 6.59
C LYS A 223 -9.99 13.03 5.08
N TYR A 224 -9.44 12.09 4.32
CA TYR A 224 -9.63 11.99 2.86
C TYR A 224 -10.76 11.03 2.44
N ARG A 225 -11.43 10.37 3.40
CA ARG A 225 -12.43 9.34 3.09
C ARG A 225 -13.56 9.85 2.22
N GLU A 226 -14.15 11.00 2.56
CA GLU A 226 -15.27 11.56 1.79
C GLU A 226 -14.85 11.95 0.38
N ILE A 227 -13.67 12.56 0.24
CA ILE A 227 -13.09 12.89 -1.08
C ILE A 227 -12.94 11.62 -1.91
N THR A 228 -12.36 10.57 -1.32
CA THR A 228 -12.10 9.30 -2.01
C THR A 228 -13.38 8.58 -2.42
N VAL A 229 -14.38 8.55 -1.55
CA VAL A 229 -15.70 7.95 -1.85
C VAL A 229 -16.41 8.70 -2.96
N GLU A 230 -16.42 10.03 -2.91
CA GLU A 230 -17.07 10.84 -3.92
C GLU A 230 -16.36 10.77 -5.28
N LEU A 231 -15.02 10.76 -5.26
CA LEU A 231 -14.21 10.53 -6.44
C LEU A 231 -14.53 9.19 -7.10
N PHE A 232 -14.62 8.11 -6.30
CA PHE A 232 -14.99 6.78 -6.79
C PHE A 232 -16.38 6.80 -7.42
N LYS A 233 -17.38 7.37 -6.75
CA LYS A 233 -18.74 7.47 -7.27
C LYS A 233 -18.78 8.25 -8.59
N ARG A 234 -18.08 9.38 -8.66
CA ARG A 234 -17.99 10.21 -9.87
C ARG A 234 -17.39 9.43 -11.04
N LEU A 235 -16.26 8.77 -10.85
CA LEU A 235 -15.66 7.94 -11.90
C LEU A 235 -16.58 6.78 -12.31
N ARG A 236 -17.14 6.06 -11.33
CA ARG A 236 -17.95 4.86 -11.60
C ARG A 236 -19.28 5.19 -12.30
N SER A 237 -19.85 6.38 -12.05
CA SER A 237 -21.09 6.82 -12.66
C SER A 237 -20.91 7.66 -13.93
N ALA A 238 -19.69 8.06 -14.26
CA ALA A 238 -19.41 8.85 -15.46
C ALA A 238 -19.86 8.11 -16.73
N PRO A 239 -20.59 8.77 -17.65
CA PRO A 239 -21.15 8.11 -18.84
C PRO A 239 -20.11 7.34 -19.65
N GLU A 240 -18.90 7.88 -19.78
CA GLU A 240 -17.78 7.27 -20.50
C GLU A 240 -17.22 6.02 -19.81
N PHE A 241 -17.38 5.88 -18.50
CA PHE A 241 -16.80 4.79 -17.72
C PHE A 241 -17.82 3.77 -17.20
N ARG A 242 -19.11 4.06 -17.25
CA ARG A 242 -20.19 3.21 -16.69
C ARG A 242 -20.16 1.77 -17.17
N HIS A 243 -19.75 1.56 -18.42
CA HIS A 243 -19.71 0.23 -19.03
C HIS A 243 -18.57 -0.66 -18.54
N TYR A 244 -17.55 -0.08 -17.84
CA TYR A 244 -16.38 -0.81 -17.40
C TYR A 244 -16.42 -1.06 -15.88
N PRO A 245 -16.55 -2.32 -15.41
CA PRO A 245 -16.79 -2.60 -14.00
C PRO A 245 -15.52 -2.66 -13.13
N HIS A 246 -14.33 -2.70 -13.74
CA HIS A 246 -13.07 -2.96 -13.05
C HIS A 246 -12.48 -1.71 -12.39
N LEU A 247 -13.28 -1.09 -11.51
CA LEU A 247 -12.88 -0.03 -10.61
C LEU A 247 -13.19 -0.44 -9.17
N CYS A 248 -12.18 -0.42 -8.32
CA CYS A 248 -12.26 -0.82 -6.92
C CYS A 248 -12.09 0.38 -6.00
N LEU A 249 -12.82 0.36 -4.88
CA LEU A 249 -12.60 1.24 -3.74
C LEU A 249 -12.12 0.42 -2.54
N VAL A 250 -11.09 0.92 -1.85
CA VAL A 250 -10.65 0.30 -0.60
C VAL A 250 -11.51 0.74 0.58
N GLN A 251 -11.81 -0.18 1.48
CA GLN A 251 -12.49 0.07 2.76
C GLN A 251 -11.65 -0.45 3.92
N GLN A 252 -11.65 0.26 5.03
CA GLN A 252 -10.76 0.01 6.18
C GLN A 252 -11.56 -0.45 7.40
N ALA A 253 -11.51 -1.73 7.72
CA ALA A 253 -12.31 -2.35 8.79
C ALA A 253 -11.98 -1.85 10.20
N TYR A 254 -10.83 -1.21 10.41
CA TYR A 254 -10.44 -0.67 11.71
C TYR A 254 -11.22 0.59 12.11
N LEU A 255 -11.87 1.28 11.15
CA LEU A 255 -12.77 2.39 11.45
C LEU A 255 -14.10 1.87 11.99
N LYS A 256 -14.62 2.48 13.04
CA LYS A 256 -15.82 2.03 13.75
C LYS A 256 -17.10 2.11 12.92
N ASP A 257 -17.13 2.96 11.92
CA ASP A 257 -18.29 3.23 11.05
C ASP A 257 -18.18 2.58 9.66
N THR A 258 -17.15 1.81 9.37
CA THR A 258 -16.95 1.21 8.04
C THR A 258 -18.08 0.26 7.64
N GLU A 259 -18.69 -0.47 8.58
CA GLU A 259 -19.82 -1.34 8.26
C GLU A 259 -20.97 -0.53 7.65
N GLN A 260 -21.31 0.62 8.25
CA GLN A 260 -22.35 1.50 7.71
C GLN A 260 -21.93 2.11 6.37
N ALA A 261 -20.69 2.56 6.23
CA ALA A 261 -20.19 3.10 4.96
C ALA A 261 -20.26 2.07 3.82
N VAL A 262 -19.98 0.80 4.09
CA VAL A 262 -20.13 -0.30 3.11
C VAL A 262 -21.60 -0.52 2.75
N ARG A 263 -22.53 -0.49 3.72
CA ARG A 263 -23.99 -0.57 3.46
C ARG A 263 -24.46 0.56 2.55
N ASP A 264 -23.99 1.78 2.80
CA ASP A 264 -24.35 2.96 2.01
C ASP A 264 -23.82 2.85 0.57
N LEU A 265 -22.59 2.33 0.39
CA LEU A 265 -22.01 2.06 -0.93
C LEU A 265 -22.80 0.99 -1.69
N ILE A 266 -23.20 -0.09 -1.03
CA ILE A 266 -24.04 -1.14 -1.63
C ILE A 266 -25.39 -0.58 -2.04
N ALA A 267 -26.04 0.22 -1.19
CA ALA A 267 -27.30 0.87 -1.48
C ALA A 267 -27.18 1.82 -2.70
N TRP A 268 -26.10 2.60 -2.76
CA TRP A 268 -25.80 3.46 -3.90
C TRP A 268 -25.59 2.63 -5.18
N ALA A 269 -24.78 1.56 -5.13
CA ALA A 269 -24.51 0.70 -6.27
C ALA A 269 -25.82 0.08 -6.84
N ARG A 270 -26.72 -0.39 -5.96
CA ARG A 270 -28.03 -0.92 -6.34
C ARG A 270 -28.93 0.15 -6.97
N LYS A 271 -28.98 1.36 -6.39
CA LYS A 271 -29.75 2.49 -6.93
C LYS A 271 -29.29 2.86 -8.34
N GLU A 272 -27.99 2.96 -8.53
CA GLU A 272 -27.36 3.30 -9.82
C GLU A 272 -27.35 2.13 -10.82
N LYS A 273 -27.63 0.91 -10.36
CA LYS A 273 -27.49 -0.35 -11.11
C LYS A 273 -26.07 -0.53 -11.67
N LEU A 274 -25.08 -0.22 -10.85
CA LEU A 274 -23.66 -0.28 -11.17
C LEU A 274 -22.95 -1.28 -10.27
N PRO A 275 -22.50 -2.43 -10.77
CA PRO A 275 -21.62 -3.30 -10.02
C PRO A 275 -20.36 -2.56 -9.58
N ILE A 276 -19.90 -2.79 -8.35
CA ILE A 276 -18.71 -2.18 -7.78
C ILE A 276 -17.74 -3.23 -7.25
N ALA A 277 -16.46 -2.90 -7.18
CA ALA A 277 -15.49 -3.72 -6.49
C ALA A 277 -15.08 -3.05 -5.17
N LEU A 278 -14.98 -3.83 -4.09
CA LEU A 278 -14.52 -3.37 -2.79
C LEU A 278 -13.34 -4.23 -2.32
N ARG A 279 -12.21 -3.58 -2.00
CA ARG A 279 -11.09 -4.20 -1.30
C ARG A 279 -11.20 -3.90 0.18
N LEU A 280 -11.36 -4.92 1.01
CA LEU A 280 -11.39 -4.73 2.44
C LEU A 280 -10.02 -5.00 3.05
N VAL A 281 -9.45 -3.97 3.65
CA VAL A 281 -8.22 -4.02 4.45
C VAL A 281 -8.56 -3.85 5.94
N LYS A 282 -7.61 -4.15 6.82
CA LYS A 282 -7.80 -3.81 8.25
C LYS A 282 -7.59 -2.33 8.50
N GLY A 283 -6.57 -1.73 7.92
CA GLY A 283 -6.24 -0.31 7.95
C GLY A 283 -4.76 -0.08 8.26
N ALA A 284 -4.20 1.01 7.74
CA ALA A 284 -2.77 1.29 7.80
C ALA A 284 -2.40 2.53 8.64
N TYR A 285 -3.37 3.38 8.99
CA TYR A 285 -3.11 4.69 9.61
C TYR A 285 -3.52 4.74 11.09
N TRP A 286 -3.57 3.61 11.77
CA TRP A 286 -4.09 3.49 13.14
C TRP A 286 -3.40 4.45 14.13
N ASP A 287 -2.07 4.55 14.07
CA ASP A 287 -1.29 5.44 14.94
C ASP A 287 -1.64 6.91 14.67
N ALA A 288 -1.65 7.31 13.40
CA ALA A 288 -1.97 8.68 12.99
C ALA A 288 -3.39 9.09 13.42
N GLU A 289 -4.39 8.23 13.16
CA GLU A 289 -5.78 8.47 13.54
C GLU A 289 -5.96 8.58 15.05
N THR A 290 -5.28 7.70 15.80
CA THR A 290 -5.35 7.71 17.26
C THR A 290 -4.68 8.95 17.87
N VAL A 291 -3.48 9.30 17.37
CA VAL A 291 -2.72 10.45 17.88
C VAL A 291 -3.45 11.75 17.55
N PHE A 292 -3.91 11.91 16.31
CA PHE A 292 -4.61 13.10 15.86
C PHE A 292 -5.93 13.32 16.63
N ALA A 293 -6.73 12.26 16.80
CA ALA A 293 -7.97 12.34 17.57
C ALA A 293 -7.71 12.78 19.03
N LYS A 294 -6.69 12.20 19.67
CA LYS A 294 -6.31 12.58 21.05
C LYS A 294 -5.80 14.02 21.14
N GLN A 295 -5.01 14.49 20.17
CA GLN A 295 -4.52 15.87 20.15
C GLN A 295 -5.63 16.89 20.00
N CYS A 296 -6.70 16.53 19.29
CA CYS A 296 -7.86 17.39 19.08
C CYS A 296 -8.98 17.18 20.11
N ASP A 297 -8.78 16.33 21.11
CA ASP A 297 -9.80 15.92 22.09
C ASP A 297 -11.08 15.38 21.40
N TRP A 298 -10.90 14.63 20.34
CA TRP A 298 -11.96 13.97 19.58
C TRP A 298 -12.09 12.49 19.95
N PRO A 299 -13.29 11.92 19.80
CA PRO A 299 -13.44 10.47 19.91
C PRO A 299 -12.54 9.74 18.92
N VAL A 300 -11.78 8.75 19.41
CA VAL A 300 -10.90 7.93 18.55
C VAL A 300 -11.75 7.16 17.54
N PRO A 301 -11.57 7.36 16.22
CA PRO A 301 -12.43 6.81 15.19
C PRO A 301 -12.15 5.33 14.89
N VAL A 302 -11.02 4.83 15.33
CA VAL A 302 -10.57 3.45 15.08
C VAL A 302 -10.82 2.55 16.29
N TRP A 303 -10.95 1.25 16.06
CA TRP A 303 -10.95 0.24 17.11
C TRP A 303 -9.60 0.24 17.83
N THR A 304 -9.61 0.31 19.15
CA THR A 304 -8.39 0.40 19.94
C THR A 304 -7.82 -0.96 20.34
N HIS A 305 -8.62 -2.02 20.23
CA HIS A 305 -8.18 -3.39 20.48
C HIS A 305 -8.18 -4.20 19.18
N LYS A 306 -7.08 -4.86 18.90
CA LYS A 306 -6.89 -5.64 17.67
C LYS A 306 -8.01 -6.64 17.36
N PRO A 307 -8.55 -7.42 18.37
CA PRO A 307 -9.67 -8.33 18.13
C PRO A 307 -10.94 -7.65 17.61
N GLU A 308 -11.19 -6.39 17.97
CA GLU A 308 -12.36 -5.64 17.49
C GLU A 308 -12.24 -5.35 15.99
N SER A 309 -11.04 -4.95 15.54
CA SER A 309 -10.76 -4.76 14.11
C SER A 309 -10.87 -6.07 13.33
N ASP A 310 -10.42 -7.17 13.91
CA ASP A 310 -10.51 -8.50 13.30
C ASP A 310 -11.98 -8.94 13.16
N LEU A 311 -12.79 -8.74 14.21
CA LEU A 311 -14.23 -9.01 14.19
C LEU A 311 -14.97 -8.12 13.18
N ALA A 312 -14.64 -6.83 13.13
CA ALA A 312 -15.21 -5.91 12.16
C ALA A 312 -14.90 -6.36 10.72
N HIS A 313 -13.65 -6.77 10.46
CA HIS A 313 -13.27 -7.30 9.16
C HIS A 313 -14.09 -8.55 8.78
N GLU A 314 -14.29 -9.50 9.69
CA GLU A 314 -15.10 -10.70 9.43
C GLU A 314 -16.58 -10.36 9.16
N LYS A 315 -17.17 -9.43 9.94
CA LYS A 315 -18.57 -8.98 9.75
C LYS A 315 -18.76 -8.26 8.43
N ILE A 316 -17.86 -7.34 8.07
CA ILE A 316 -17.93 -6.60 6.83
C ILE A 316 -17.68 -7.52 5.62
N SER A 317 -16.77 -8.48 5.74
CA SER A 317 -16.55 -9.50 4.70
C SER A 317 -17.85 -10.28 4.42
N ARG A 318 -18.55 -10.73 5.47
CA ARG A 318 -19.84 -11.40 5.31
C ARG A 318 -20.87 -10.51 4.62
N LEU A 319 -20.99 -9.23 5.06
CA LEU A 319 -21.89 -8.26 4.44
C LEU A 319 -21.61 -8.12 2.94
N ILE A 320 -20.35 -8.04 2.54
CA ILE A 320 -19.97 -7.92 1.13
C ILE A 320 -20.32 -9.20 0.36
N LEU A 321 -20.00 -10.37 0.91
CA LEU A 321 -20.29 -11.67 0.30
C LEU A 321 -21.79 -11.94 0.14
N GLU A 322 -22.61 -11.52 1.10
CA GLU A 322 -24.08 -11.56 1.01
C GLU A 322 -24.66 -10.68 -0.11
N ASN A 323 -23.84 -9.77 -0.67
CA ASN A 323 -24.19 -8.87 -1.75
C ASN A 323 -23.32 -9.09 -3.01
N HIS A 324 -22.83 -10.32 -3.22
CA HIS A 324 -21.93 -10.68 -4.33
C HIS A 324 -22.55 -10.43 -5.72
N ASP A 325 -23.87 -10.33 -5.81
CA ASP A 325 -24.60 -9.99 -7.03
C ASP A 325 -24.32 -8.58 -7.55
N ILE A 326 -23.85 -7.67 -6.68
CA ILE A 326 -23.57 -6.27 -7.04
C ILE A 326 -22.16 -5.84 -6.60
N VAL A 327 -21.49 -6.59 -5.72
CA VAL A 327 -20.19 -6.23 -5.18
C VAL A 327 -19.18 -7.35 -5.43
N TYR A 328 -18.13 -7.04 -6.18
CA TYR A 328 -16.94 -7.88 -6.26
C TYR A 328 -16.04 -7.67 -5.05
N PHE A 329 -15.72 -8.74 -4.32
CA PHE A 329 -14.97 -8.68 -3.08
C PHE A 329 -13.49 -9.03 -3.27
N ALA A 330 -12.60 -8.14 -2.79
CA ALA A 330 -11.17 -8.38 -2.67
C ALA A 330 -10.77 -8.35 -1.17
N CYS A 331 -10.49 -9.52 -0.61
CA CYS A 331 -9.99 -9.67 0.75
C CYS A 331 -8.49 -9.38 0.79
N ALA A 332 -8.08 -8.32 1.50
CA ALA A 332 -6.68 -7.95 1.66
C ALA A 332 -6.22 -8.20 3.10
N SER A 333 -5.64 -9.36 3.35
CA SER A 333 -5.15 -9.76 4.66
C SER A 333 -4.02 -10.79 4.53
N HIS A 334 -3.04 -10.72 5.46
CA HIS A 334 -2.06 -11.79 5.71
C HIS A 334 -2.45 -12.66 6.92
N ASN A 335 -3.55 -12.35 7.60
CA ASN A 335 -4.02 -13.10 8.75
C ASN A 335 -4.75 -14.36 8.27
N VAL A 336 -4.20 -15.53 8.61
CA VAL A 336 -4.72 -16.84 8.18
C VAL A 336 -6.19 -17.04 8.60
N ARG A 337 -6.57 -16.61 9.82
CA ARG A 337 -7.95 -16.69 10.29
C ARG A 337 -8.89 -15.84 9.43
N SER A 338 -8.50 -14.59 9.12
CA SER A 338 -9.33 -13.70 8.29
C SER A 338 -9.49 -14.24 6.88
N ILE A 339 -8.42 -14.82 6.30
CA ILE A 339 -8.47 -15.47 4.99
C ILE A 339 -9.41 -16.68 5.04
N ALA A 340 -9.26 -17.57 6.03
CA ALA A 340 -10.10 -18.75 6.18
C ALA A 340 -11.58 -18.41 6.44
N ALA A 341 -11.87 -17.28 7.10
CA ALA A 341 -13.25 -16.83 7.34
C ALA A 341 -13.95 -16.31 6.07
N VAL A 342 -13.17 -15.90 5.05
CA VAL A 342 -13.69 -15.40 3.76
C VAL A 342 -13.85 -16.55 2.75
N MET A 343 -13.02 -17.59 2.82
CA MET A 343 -13.10 -18.79 1.97
C MET A 343 -14.29 -19.69 2.32
#